data_302f59db86a70b583781c1ebaeb25eca
#
_entry.id   302f59db86a70b583781c1ebaeb25eca
#
_cell.length_a   1.000
_cell.length_b   1.000
_cell.length_c   1.000
_cell.angle_alpha   90.00
_cell.angle_beta   90.00
_cell.angle_gamma   90.00
#
_symmetry.space_group_name_H-M   'P 1'
#
loop_
_entity.id
_entity.type
_entity.pdbx_description
1 polymer ?
#
loop_
_entity_poly.entity_id
_entity_poly.type
_entity_poly.pdbx_seq_one_letter_code
_entity_poly.pdbx_strand_id
1 'polypeptide(L)'
;MYHQIFHVGNIIFYILLAVCGVLLIQKIIYHIFGLFPSKRFPDAKKDHKYAIIIPARNESKVIAGLLDSIKNQNYNKDLLKTFVVVEQESDPTCEICKNYENVEVFVRKHLENKGKGYALDEVIKHIFASNEKYEAFFICDADNVLDKNFIMEMNKCFDMGYKLCLGYRNSKNWNGGWVASCSALTFSMINTFQNKSKARFNRNVVVSGTGFYIASDILEELGGWDFCTLTEDYEISTYSTLHNIKSTYNEYAEYYDEQPTSLKTSWNQRLRWCKGYSQVNKKYNKKLIKSVIFDREKRLNKFEYVFSILPVMGLIATTILYTLFTFVLAIVGSFIGSAYAWPVWRAFITVVGAMYLFFVLYSMVMLIAERKHTNITMKNSLICCLMSPFYWASYVPIYVTAMFKRTVEWKPIIHKVQMSDDGKTSVEATLEEGVEKK
;
A
#
# COMPACT_ATOMS: atom_id res chain seq x y z
N MET A 1 -24.53 20.00 36.97
CA MET A 1 -23.24 19.32 36.77
C MET A 1 -23.25 18.37 35.61
N TYR A 2 -24.08 17.29 35.58
CA TYR A 2 -24.14 16.31 34.48
C TYR A 2 -24.34 16.93 33.06
N HIS A 3 -25.37 17.80 32.92
CA HIS A 3 -25.64 18.51 31.68
C HIS A 3 -24.49 19.41 31.23
N GLN A 4 -23.85 20.10 32.19
CA GLN A 4 -22.69 20.97 31.92
C GLN A 4 -21.49 20.16 31.40
N ILE A 5 -21.22 18.96 31.98
CA ILE A 5 -20.16 18.07 31.53
C ILE A 5 -20.40 17.63 30.10
N PHE A 6 -21.63 17.23 29.75
CA PHE A 6 -22.01 16.86 28.39
C PHE A 6 -21.84 18.02 27.40
N HIS A 7 -22.27 19.22 27.80
CA HIS A 7 -22.16 20.42 26.96
C HIS A 7 -20.72 20.81 26.68
N VAL A 8 -19.86 20.80 27.70
CA VAL A 8 -18.43 21.07 27.55
C VAL A 8 -17.76 20.00 26.65
N GLY A 9 -18.09 18.72 26.86
CA GLY A 9 -17.60 17.64 26.01
C GLY A 9 -17.97 17.83 24.54
N ASN A 10 -19.18 18.25 24.24
CA ASN A 10 -19.63 18.57 22.86
C ASN A 10 -18.82 19.72 22.24
N ILE A 11 -18.60 20.81 23.00
CA ILE A 11 -17.83 21.95 22.52
C ILE A 11 -16.39 21.49 22.16
N ILE A 12 -15.73 20.76 23.07
CA ILE A 12 -14.39 20.22 22.82
C ILE A 12 -14.37 19.33 21.57
N PHE A 13 -15.34 18.42 21.45
CA PHE A 13 -15.45 17.53 20.29
C PHE A 13 -15.56 18.32 18.99
N TYR A 14 -16.46 19.28 18.90
CA TYR A 14 -16.66 20.07 17.68
C TYR A 14 -15.45 20.94 17.34
N ILE A 15 -14.74 21.48 18.32
CA ILE A 15 -13.49 22.23 18.11
C ILE A 15 -12.41 21.29 17.51
N LEU A 16 -12.20 20.13 18.12
CA LEU A 16 -11.22 19.16 17.64
C LEU A 16 -11.60 18.62 16.24
N LEU A 17 -12.88 18.37 16.00
CA LEU A 17 -13.39 17.95 14.68
C LEU A 17 -13.14 19.03 13.63
N ALA A 18 -13.37 20.30 13.95
CA ALA A 18 -13.12 21.41 13.03
C ALA A 18 -11.62 21.55 12.71
N VAL A 19 -10.75 21.45 13.70
CA VAL A 19 -9.28 21.49 13.52
C VAL A 19 -8.83 20.32 12.64
N CYS A 20 -9.28 19.09 12.92
CA CYS A 20 -8.97 17.94 12.07
C CYS A 20 -9.53 18.12 10.65
N GLY A 21 -10.73 18.66 10.50
CA GLY A 21 -11.37 18.94 9.21
C GLY A 21 -10.57 19.90 8.36
N VAL A 22 -10.06 20.99 8.94
CA VAL A 22 -9.20 21.95 8.24
C VAL A 22 -7.91 21.27 7.74
N LEU A 23 -7.28 20.46 8.59
CA LEU A 23 -6.07 19.71 8.21
C LEU A 23 -6.33 18.62 7.16
N LEU A 24 -7.58 18.17 7.02
CA LEU A 24 -7.98 17.16 6.03
C LEU A 24 -8.48 17.74 4.70
N ILE A 25 -8.61 19.07 4.56
CA ILE A 25 -9.09 19.73 3.33
C ILE A 25 -8.35 19.23 2.10
N GLN A 26 -7.04 19.11 2.19
CA GLN A 26 -6.21 18.62 1.09
C GLN A 26 -6.60 17.17 0.70
N LYS A 27 -6.88 16.29 1.66
CA LYS A 27 -7.33 14.92 1.37
C LYS A 27 -8.71 14.91 0.71
N ILE A 28 -9.61 15.80 1.13
CA ILE A 28 -10.92 15.99 0.49
C ILE A 28 -10.74 16.41 -0.97
N ILE A 29 -9.84 17.37 -1.24
CA ILE A 29 -9.48 17.78 -2.61
C ILE A 29 -9.00 16.57 -3.42
N TYR A 30 -8.10 15.75 -2.87
CA TYR A 30 -7.61 14.55 -3.55
C TYR A 30 -8.72 13.53 -3.83
N HIS A 31 -9.69 13.36 -2.93
CA HIS A 31 -10.84 12.49 -3.15
C HIS A 31 -11.70 12.97 -4.32
N ILE A 32 -11.94 14.27 -4.41
CA ILE A 32 -12.70 14.86 -5.52
C ILE A 32 -11.94 14.65 -6.85
N PHE A 33 -10.66 15.01 -6.90
CA PHE A 33 -9.88 14.94 -8.13
C PHE A 33 -9.49 13.50 -8.53
N GLY A 34 -9.45 12.56 -7.61
CA GLY A 34 -9.26 11.14 -7.87
C GLY A 34 -10.39 10.52 -8.70
N LEU A 35 -11.60 11.05 -8.63
CA LEU A 35 -12.74 10.56 -9.41
C LEU A 35 -12.66 10.93 -10.91
N PHE A 36 -11.82 11.89 -11.28
CA PHE A 36 -11.64 12.25 -12.69
C PHE A 36 -10.65 11.32 -13.39
N PRO A 37 -10.83 11.04 -14.69
CA PRO A 37 -9.94 10.19 -15.46
C PRO A 37 -8.47 10.65 -15.40
N SER A 38 -7.52 9.72 -15.35
CA SER A 38 -6.09 10.02 -15.46
C SER A 38 -5.75 10.58 -16.86
N LYS A 39 -4.74 11.44 -16.91
CA LYS A 39 -4.11 11.80 -18.19
C LYS A 39 -3.28 10.61 -18.66
N ARG A 40 -3.37 10.29 -19.96
CA ARG A 40 -2.44 9.34 -20.59
C ARG A 40 -1.08 9.99 -20.76
N PHE A 41 -0.04 9.22 -20.52
CA PHE A 41 1.32 9.64 -20.88
C PHE A 41 1.51 9.52 -22.40
N PRO A 42 2.27 10.41 -23.03
CA PRO A 42 2.63 10.27 -24.44
C PRO A 42 3.43 9.00 -24.66
N ASP A 43 3.42 8.49 -25.87
CA ASP A 43 4.25 7.35 -26.22
C ASP A 43 5.73 7.67 -26.05
N ALA A 44 6.47 6.70 -25.54
CA ALA A 44 7.90 6.84 -25.31
C ALA A 44 8.65 7.00 -26.66
N LYS A 45 9.71 7.77 -26.65
CA LYS A 45 10.56 7.98 -27.85
C LYS A 45 11.48 6.80 -28.11
N LYS A 46 11.82 6.06 -27.05
CA LYS A 46 12.66 4.84 -27.12
C LYS A 46 12.29 3.86 -26.03
N ASP A 47 12.65 2.60 -26.26
CA ASP A 47 12.65 1.59 -25.22
C ASP A 47 13.95 1.64 -24.43
N HIS A 48 13.86 1.61 -23.11
CA HIS A 48 14.97 1.65 -22.18
C HIS A 48 15.29 0.26 -21.64
N LYS A 49 16.56 0.02 -21.23
CA LYS A 49 16.98 -1.27 -20.66
C LYS A 49 16.69 -1.31 -19.16
N TYR A 50 15.97 -2.35 -18.72
CA TYR A 50 15.49 -2.49 -17.34
C TYR A 50 15.92 -3.82 -16.72
N ALA A 51 16.23 -3.76 -15.42
CA ALA A 51 16.31 -4.93 -14.56
C ALA A 51 15.01 -5.08 -13.75
N ILE A 52 14.45 -6.28 -13.71
CA ILE A 52 13.29 -6.62 -12.88
C ILE A 52 13.78 -7.46 -11.71
N ILE A 53 13.60 -6.98 -10.48
CA ILE A 53 14.05 -7.66 -9.27
C ILE A 53 12.87 -8.25 -8.54
N ILE A 54 12.93 -9.54 -8.26
CA ILE A 54 11.89 -10.34 -7.61
C ILE A 54 12.46 -10.99 -6.36
N PRO A 55 12.31 -10.39 -5.17
CA PRO A 55 12.62 -11.08 -3.93
C PRO A 55 11.65 -12.26 -3.74
N ALA A 56 12.19 -13.47 -3.63
CA ALA A 56 11.42 -14.71 -3.51
C ALA A 56 11.95 -15.57 -2.36
N ARG A 57 11.04 -16.12 -1.57
CA ARG A 57 11.36 -17.03 -0.47
C ARG A 57 10.31 -18.12 -0.38
N ASN A 58 10.61 -19.30 -0.91
CA ASN A 58 9.67 -20.42 -1.02
C ASN A 58 8.41 -20.05 -1.83
N GLU A 59 8.58 -19.36 -2.97
CA GLU A 59 7.50 -18.84 -3.82
C GLU A 59 7.26 -19.71 -5.06
N SER A 60 7.68 -20.98 -5.03
CA SER A 60 7.54 -21.92 -6.14
C SER A 60 6.10 -22.09 -6.66
N LYS A 61 5.09 -21.84 -5.80
CA LYS A 61 3.68 -21.97 -6.18
C LYS A 61 3.15 -20.81 -7.02
N VAL A 62 3.78 -19.64 -6.97
CA VAL A 62 3.23 -18.42 -7.58
C VAL A 62 4.16 -17.73 -8.56
N ILE A 63 5.48 -17.93 -8.44
CA ILE A 63 6.47 -17.20 -9.24
C ILE A 63 6.32 -17.43 -10.75
N ALA A 64 5.89 -18.61 -11.18
CA ALA A 64 5.68 -18.91 -12.58
C ALA A 64 4.71 -17.91 -13.25
N GLY A 65 3.63 -17.55 -12.56
CA GLY A 65 2.66 -16.56 -13.08
C GLY A 65 3.26 -15.19 -13.33
N LEU A 66 4.17 -14.74 -12.46
CA LEU A 66 4.91 -13.48 -12.68
C LEU A 66 5.88 -13.61 -13.85
N LEU A 67 6.68 -14.67 -13.89
CA LEU A 67 7.67 -14.89 -14.96
C LEU A 67 7.01 -15.03 -16.34
N ASP A 68 5.87 -15.72 -16.43
CA ASP A 68 5.06 -15.80 -17.65
C ASP A 68 4.53 -14.44 -18.07
N SER A 69 4.04 -13.64 -17.12
CA SER A 69 3.56 -12.29 -17.41
C SER A 69 4.67 -11.34 -17.87
N ILE A 70 5.91 -11.49 -17.36
CA ILE A 70 7.09 -10.78 -17.83
C ILE A 70 7.47 -11.24 -19.24
N LYS A 71 7.49 -12.54 -19.50
CA LYS A 71 7.75 -13.13 -20.82
C LYS A 71 6.76 -12.62 -21.87
N ASN A 72 5.51 -12.38 -21.48
CA ASN A 72 4.42 -11.94 -22.35
C ASN A 72 4.25 -10.41 -22.45
N GLN A 73 5.19 -9.61 -21.92
CA GLN A 73 5.12 -8.15 -22.05
C GLN A 73 5.22 -7.69 -23.50
N ASN A 74 4.43 -6.69 -23.87
CA ASN A 74 4.56 -5.94 -25.12
C ASN A 74 5.74 -4.96 -25.02
N TYR A 75 6.94 -5.51 -24.92
CA TYR A 75 8.19 -4.78 -24.80
C TYR A 75 9.34 -5.59 -25.39
N ASN A 76 10.43 -4.91 -25.81
CA ASN A 76 11.59 -5.61 -26.35
C ASN A 76 12.25 -6.49 -25.27
N LYS A 77 12.30 -7.80 -25.50
CA LYS A 77 12.81 -8.79 -24.54
C LYS A 77 14.30 -8.65 -24.26
N ASP A 78 15.09 -8.19 -25.25
CA ASP A 78 16.54 -7.99 -25.11
C ASP A 78 16.87 -6.83 -24.16
N LEU A 79 15.88 -5.99 -23.86
CA LEU A 79 16.00 -4.88 -22.95
C LEU A 79 15.49 -5.18 -21.54
N LEU A 80 15.05 -6.43 -21.29
CA LEU A 80 14.56 -6.88 -19.99
C LEU A 80 15.41 -8.03 -19.45
N LYS A 81 15.95 -7.87 -18.26
CA LYS A 81 16.60 -8.95 -17.48
C LYS A 81 15.90 -9.08 -16.13
N THR A 82 15.58 -10.30 -15.74
CA THR A 82 14.92 -10.58 -14.46
C THR A 82 15.91 -11.20 -13.48
N PHE A 83 15.97 -10.71 -12.26
CA PHE A 83 16.77 -11.23 -11.16
C PHE A 83 15.84 -11.73 -10.05
N VAL A 84 15.83 -13.04 -9.83
CA VAL A 84 15.09 -13.67 -8.74
C VAL A 84 16.01 -13.87 -7.55
N VAL A 85 15.70 -13.22 -6.42
CA VAL A 85 16.53 -13.21 -5.23
C VAL A 85 16.02 -14.23 -4.24
N VAL A 86 16.81 -15.27 -3.94
CA VAL A 86 16.48 -16.35 -3.02
C VAL A 86 17.45 -16.39 -1.83
N GLU A 87 17.03 -17.00 -0.71
CA GLU A 87 17.90 -17.13 0.47
C GLU A 87 18.89 -18.30 0.36
N GLN A 88 18.55 -19.36 -0.40
CA GLN A 88 19.38 -20.57 -0.54
C GLN A 88 19.15 -21.27 -1.87
N GLU A 89 20.15 -21.99 -2.37
CA GLU A 89 20.08 -22.72 -3.65
C GLU A 89 19.06 -23.86 -3.65
N SER A 90 18.75 -24.41 -2.47
CA SER A 90 17.75 -25.47 -2.29
C SER A 90 16.30 -24.97 -2.32
N ASP A 91 16.06 -23.65 -2.50
CA ASP A 91 14.72 -23.11 -2.64
C ASP A 91 14.05 -23.67 -3.91
N PRO A 92 12.87 -24.30 -3.80
CA PRO A 92 12.17 -24.85 -4.98
C PRO A 92 11.87 -23.82 -6.07
N THR A 93 11.88 -22.54 -5.73
CA THR A 93 11.73 -21.43 -6.69
C THR A 93 12.80 -21.44 -7.76
N CYS A 94 14.04 -21.89 -7.41
CA CYS A 94 15.18 -21.95 -8.32
C CYS A 94 14.92 -22.88 -9.52
N GLU A 95 14.29 -24.02 -9.30
CA GLU A 95 14.01 -24.99 -10.38
C GLU A 95 13.02 -24.42 -11.42
N ILE A 96 12.05 -23.63 -10.97
CA ILE A 96 11.09 -22.97 -11.86
C ILE A 96 11.80 -21.94 -12.73
N CYS A 97 12.69 -21.14 -12.13
CA CYS A 97 13.42 -20.09 -12.84
C CYS A 97 14.28 -20.62 -13.98
N LYS A 98 14.79 -21.85 -13.93
CA LYS A 98 15.57 -22.48 -15.01
C LYS A 98 14.83 -22.62 -16.35
N ASN A 99 13.51 -22.56 -16.33
CA ASN A 99 12.68 -22.67 -17.54
C ASN A 99 12.55 -21.33 -18.31
N TYR A 100 13.21 -20.26 -17.84
CA TYR A 100 13.10 -18.93 -18.43
C TYR A 100 14.49 -18.40 -18.83
N GLU A 101 14.66 -18.02 -20.09
CA GLU A 101 15.97 -17.65 -20.66
C GLU A 101 16.56 -16.34 -20.07
N ASN A 102 15.74 -15.33 -19.81
CA ASN A 102 16.16 -14.01 -19.34
C ASN A 102 16.02 -13.87 -17.80
N VAL A 103 16.12 -14.98 -17.07
CA VAL A 103 16.00 -15.02 -15.62
C VAL A 103 17.31 -15.50 -15.00
N GLU A 104 17.85 -14.69 -14.10
CA GLU A 104 19.01 -15.01 -13.29
C GLU A 104 18.60 -15.20 -11.84
N VAL A 105 19.01 -16.31 -11.23
CA VAL A 105 18.78 -16.55 -9.80
C VAL A 105 19.96 -16.02 -9.02
N PHE A 106 19.72 -15.07 -8.14
CA PHE A 106 20.70 -14.54 -7.20
C PHE A 106 20.49 -15.13 -5.81
N VAL A 107 21.46 -15.87 -5.29
CA VAL A 107 21.44 -16.43 -3.93
C VAL A 107 22.08 -15.44 -2.97
N ARG A 108 21.36 -15.05 -1.93
CA ARG A 108 21.84 -14.12 -0.91
C ARG A 108 23.00 -14.68 -0.12
N LYS A 109 23.93 -13.78 0.25
CA LYS A 109 25.12 -14.13 1.03
C LYS A 109 25.01 -13.74 2.51
N HIS A 110 24.27 -12.68 2.83
CA HIS A 110 24.17 -12.09 4.17
C HIS A 110 22.80 -12.31 4.81
N LEU A 111 22.50 -13.56 5.20
CA LEU A 111 21.20 -13.98 5.75
C LEU A 111 20.93 -13.47 7.17
N GLU A 112 21.96 -12.99 7.87
CA GLU A 112 21.80 -12.28 9.15
C GLU A 112 21.00 -11.00 9.03
N ASN A 113 21.05 -10.34 7.87
CA ASN A 113 20.29 -9.12 7.56
C ASN A 113 18.91 -9.50 7.01
N LYS A 114 17.91 -9.54 7.89
CA LYS A 114 16.54 -9.96 7.54
C LYS A 114 15.72 -8.81 6.98
N GLY A 115 15.07 -9.03 5.84
CA GLY A 115 14.12 -8.09 5.24
C GLY A 115 14.32 -7.88 3.74
N LYS A 116 13.27 -7.43 3.06
CA LYS A 116 13.24 -7.20 1.61
C LYS A 116 14.30 -6.17 1.18
N GLY A 117 14.45 -5.07 1.93
CA GLY A 117 15.44 -4.03 1.61
C GLY A 117 16.87 -4.56 1.54
N TYR A 118 17.27 -5.45 2.45
CA TYR A 118 18.60 -6.06 2.39
C TYR A 118 18.78 -7.00 1.21
N ALA A 119 17.72 -7.74 0.83
CA ALA A 119 17.77 -8.58 -0.36
C ALA A 119 17.92 -7.74 -1.64
N LEU A 120 17.22 -6.61 -1.71
CA LEU A 120 17.37 -5.65 -2.81
C LEU A 120 18.77 -5.04 -2.85
N ASP A 121 19.36 -4.67 -1.71
CA ASP A 121 20.69 -4.09 -1.65
C ASP A 121 21.77 -5.07 -2.18
N GLU A 122 21.72 -6.33 -1.75
CA GLU A 122 22.68 -7.35 -2.19
C GLU A 122 22.65 -7.58 -3.70
N VAL A 123 21.46 -7.74 -4.30
CA VAL A 123 21.32 -7.98 -5.74
C VAL A 123 21.64 -6.74 -6.56
N ILE A 124 21.28 -5.53 -6.10
CA ILE A 124 21.60 -4.28 -6.81
C ILE A 124 23.11 -4.05 -6.83
N LYS A 125 23.80 -4.29 -5.72
CA LYS A 125 25.28 -4.22 -5.67
C LYS A 125 25.93 -5.28 -6.57
N HIS A 126 25.36 -6.47 -6.65
CA HIS A 126 25.83 -7.50 -7.59
C HIS A 126 25.67 -7.02 -9.04
N ILE A 127 24.51 -6.44 -9.39
CA ILE A 127 24.27 -5.90 -10.73
C ILE A 127 25.23 -4.73 -11.03
N PHE A 128 25.46 -3.82 -10.10
CA PHE A 128 26.43 -2.73 -10.28
C PHE A 128 27.85 -3.20 -10.46
N ALA A 129 28.24 -4.34 -9.87
CA ALA A 129 29.55 -4.94 -10.05
C ALA A 129 29.69 -5.69 -11.39
N SER A 130 28.60 -5.94 -12.10
CA SER A 130 28.60 -6.54 -13.43
C SER A 130 28.90 -5.50 -14.52
N ASN A 131 29.20 -5.98 -15.75
CA ASN A 131 29.40 -5.11 -16.91
C ASN A 131 28.07 -4.65 -17.54
N GLU A 132 26.94 -5.15 -17.05
CA GLU A 132 25.62 -4.80 -17.58
C GLU A 132 25.06 -3.54 -16.92
N LYS A 133 24.54 -2.62 -17.74
CA LYS A 133 23.93 -1.40 -17.27
C LYS A 133 22.43 -1.39 -17.55
N TYR A 134 21.66 -1.01 -16.56
CA TYR A 134 20.22 -0.84 -16.64
C TYR A 134 19.88 0.61 -16.30
N GLU A 135 18.86 1.17 -16.97
CA GLU A 135 18.46 2.56 -16.76
C GLU A 135 17.51 2.69 -15.55
N ALA A 136 16.77 1.63 -15.22
CA ALA A 136 15.97 1.55 -14.00
C ALA A 136 15.80 0.10 -13.51
N PHE A 137 15.41 0.00 -12.23
CA PHE A 137 15.11 -1.26 -11.55
C PHE A 137 13.63 -1.34 -11.23
N PHE A 138 12.92 -2.33 -11.78
CA PHE A 138 11.57 -2.67 -11.41
C PHE A 138 11.58 -3.59 -10.21
N ILE A 139 10.73 -3.33 -9.23
CA ILE A 139 10.58 -4.17 -8.02
C ILE A 139 9.19 -4.80 -8.04
N CYS A 140 9.16 -6.13 -8.12
CA CYS A 140 7.93 -6.93 -8.14
C CYS A 140 7.97 -8.01 -7.05
N ASP A 141 6.88 -8.23 -6.35
CA ASP A 141 6.75 -9.36 -5.44
C ASP A 141 6.45 -10.63 -6.25
N ALA A 142 6.91 -11.79 -5.77
CA ALA A 142 6.84 -13.05 -6.50
C ALA A 142 5.41 -13.52 -6.83
N ASP A 143 4.43 -13.04 -6.07
CA ASP A 143 3.01 -13.31 -6.28
C ASP A 143 2.33 -12.36 -7.27
N ASN A 144 3.04 -11.41 -7.85
CA ASN A 144 2.44 -10.48 -8.81
C ASN A 144 2.17 -11.13 -10.16
N VAL A 145 1.26 -10.53 -10.93
CA VAL A 145 1.07 -10.77 -12.36
C VAL A 145 0.93 -9.41 -13.04
N LEU A 146 1.71 -9.16 -14.09
CA LEU A 146 1.72 -7.90 -14.81
C LEU A 146 0.75 -7.93 -15.98
N ASP A 147 -0.02 -6.85 -16.22
CA ASP A 147 -0.70 -6.68 -17.51
C ASP A 147 0.34 -6.65 -18.64
N LYS A 148 -0.04 -7.16 -19.81
CA LYS A 148 0.85 -7.25 -20.99
C LYS A 148 1.49 -5.93 -21.43
N ASN A 149 0.91 -4.80 -21.06
CA ASN A 149 1.41 -3.47 -21.40
C ASN A 149 2.10 -2.78 -20.20
N PHE A 150 2.25 -3.44 -19.08
CA PHE A 150 2.76 -2.83 -17.85
C PHE A 150 4.10 -2.13 -18.06
N ILE A 151 5.10 -2.84 -18.59
CA ILE A 151 6.44 -2.27 -18.82
C ILE A 151 6.40 -1.13 -19.85
N MET A 152 5.64 -1.29 -20.94
CA MET A 152 5.47 -0.25 -21.96
C MET A 152 4.87 1.03 -21.36
N GLU A 153 3.83 0.92 -20.55
CA GLU A 153 3.21 2.07 -19.90
C GLU A 153 4.13 2.75 -18.87
N MET A 154 4.92 1.95 -18.14
CA MET A 154 5.93 2.46 -17.21
C MET A 154 7.08 3.15 -17.95
N ASN A 155 7.48 2.62 -19.13
CA ASN A 155 8.50 3.21 -19.99
C ASN A 155 8.13 4.62 -20.45
N LYS A 156 6.84 4.90 -20.73
CA LYS A 156 6.35 6.25 -21.05
C LYS A 156 6.65 7.26 -19.93
N CYS A 157 6.50 6.82 -18.69
CA CYS A 157 6.81 7.66 -17.53
C CYS A 157 8.32 7.90 -17.39
N PHE A 158 9.12 6.86 -17.63
CA PHE A 158 10.58 6.94 -17.54
C PHE A 158 11.14 7.89 -18.61
N ASP A 159 10.69 7.76 -19.86
CA ASP A 159 11.09 8.61 -20.98
C ASP A 159 10.73 10.10 -20.77
N MET A 160 9.70 10.39 -19.98
CA MET A 160 9.35 11.74 -19.51
C MET A 160 10.22 12.26 -18.35
N GLY A 161 11.20 11.49 -17.89
CA GLY A 161 12.14 11.88 -16.84
C GLY A 161 11.64 11.70 -15.41
N TYR A 162 10.60 10.88 -15.19
CA TYR A 162 10.22 10.48 -13.83
C TYR A 162 11.18 9.40 -13.33
N LYS A 163 11.79 9.63 -12.17
CA LYS A 163 12.80 8.75 -11.59
C LYS A 163 12.21 7.64 -10.71
N LEU A 164 10.98 7.78 -10.31
CA LEU A 164 10.20 6.80 -9.54
C LEU A 164 8.78 6.78 -10.09
N CYS A 165 8.26 5.62 -10.45
CA CYS A 165 6.89 5.47 -10.92
C CYS A 165 6.26 4.22 -10.34
N LEU A 166 4.98 4.33 -9.97
CA LEU A 166 4.16 3.24 -9.46
C LEU A 166 3.03 2.95 -10.46
N GLY A 167 2.77 1.67 -10.71
CA GLY A 167 1.62 1.20 -11.47
C GLY A 167 0.33 1.09 -10.65
N TYR A 168 -0.76 0.72 -11.31
CA TYR A 168 -2.05 0.45 -10.68
C TYR A 168 -2.03 -0.95 -10.05
N ARG A 169 -2.13 -1.00 -8.72
CA ARG A 169 -2.22 -2.25 -7.96
C ARG A 169 -3.65 -2.76 -7.92
N ASN A 170 -3.93 -3.79 -8.68
CA ASN A 170 -5.21 -4.51 -8.63
C ASN A 170 -5.10 -5.78 -7.77
N SER A 171 -6.22 -6.44 -7.55
CA SER A 171 -6.28 -7.68 -6.77
C SER A 171 -6.65 -8.87 -7.64
N LYS A 172 -5.95 -10.02 -7.46
CA LYS A 172 -6.27 -11.29 -8.07
C LYS A 172 -7.56 -11.90 -7.51
N ASN A 173 -7.87 -11.62 -6.24
CA ASN A 173 -8.90 -12.32 -5.47
C ASN A 173 -9.93 -11.40 -4.82
N TRP A 174 -10.52 -10.48 -5.60
CA TRP A 174 -11.62 -9.63 -5.15
C TRP A 174 -12.76 -10.42 -4.48
N ASN A 175 -12.98 -11.66 -4.92
CA ASN A 175 -14.02 -12.55 -4.43
C ASN A 175 -13.55 -13.55 -3.38
N GLY A 176 -12.33 -13.41 -2.85
CA GLY A 176 -11.73 -14.27 -1.82
C GLY A 176 -12.25 -14.06 -0.39
N GLY A 177 -13.47 -13.55 -0.25
CA GLY A 177 -14.14 -13.25 1.01
C GLY A 177 -13.98 -11.79 1.45
N TRP A 178 -14.72 -11.40 2.52
CA TRP A 178 -14.83 -10.01 2.94
C TRP A 178 -13.48 -9.37 3.31
N VAL A 179 -12.53 -10.13 3.87
CA VAL A 179 -11.20 -9.61 4.24
C VAL A 179 -10.41 -9.25 2.99
N ALA A 180 -10.41 -10.14 1.98
CA ALA A 180 -9.72 -9.89 0.72
C ALA A 180 -10.35 -8.72 -0.04
N SER A 181 -11.68 -8.67 -0.13
CA SER A 181 -12.40 -7.57 -0.77
C SER A 181 -12.13 -6.22 -0.10
N CYS A 182 -12.13 -6.16 1.25
CA CYS A 182 -11.83 -4.92 1.99
C CYS A 182 -10.36 -4.50 1.86
N SER A 183 -9.44 -5.47 1.78
CA SER A 183 -8.02 -5.20 1.53
C SER A 183 -7.81 -4.65 0.13
N ALA A 184 -8.38 -5.28 -0.89
CA ALA A 184 -8.37 -4.81 -2.28
C ALA A 184 -8.95 -3.39 -2.40
N LEU A 185 -10.10 -3.14 -1.78
CA LEU A 185 -10.72 -1.82 -1.72
C LEU A 185 -9.79 -0.77 -1.10
N THR A 186 -9.02 -1.13 -0.06
CA THR A 186 -8.05 -0.22 0.57
C THR A 186 -6.93 0.16 -0.41
N PHE A 187 -6.41 -0.78 -1.21
CA PHE A 187 -5.42 -0.46 -2.25
C PHE A 187 -6.01 0.37 -3.39
N SER A 188 -7.25 0.10 -3.80
CA SER A 188 -7.96 0.94 -4.78
C SER A 188 -8.11 2.39 -4.30
N MET A 189 -8.36 2.59 -2.99
CA MET A 189 -8.38 3.94 -2.41
C MET A 189 -7.00 4.63 -2.50
N ILE A 190 -5.92 3.90 -2.24
CA ILE A 190 -4.55 4.42 -2.37
C ILE A 190 -4.25 4.78 -3.84
N ASN A 191 -4.61 3.91 -4.78
CA ASN A 191 -4.46 4.18 -6.20
C ASN A 191 -5.18 5.47 -6.61
N THR A 192 -6.49 5.55 -6.35
CA THR A 192 -7.38 6.57 -6.89
C THR A 192 -7.32 7.87 -6.12
N PHE A 193 -7.47 7.84 -4.80
CA PHE A 193 -7.56 9.07 -4.01
C PHE A 193 -6.22 9.58 -3.50
N GLN A 194 -5.19 8.75 -3.51
CA GLN A 194 -3.87 9.20 -3.10
C GLN A 194 -2.93 9.35 -4.31
N ASN A 195 -2.59 8.28 -5.02
CA ASN A 195 -1.53 8.32 -6.03
C ASN A 195 -1.97 9.01 -7.32
N LYS A 196 -3.14 8.70 -7.86
CA LYS A 196 -3.70 9.34 -9.04
C LYS A 196 -3.87 10.86 -8.86
N SER A 197 -4.43 11.27 -7.72
CA SER A 197 -4.59 12.69 -7.40
C SER A 197 -3.25 13.39 -7.20
N LYS A 198 -2.31 12.77 -6.48
CA LYS A 198 -0.96 13.31 -6.32
C LYS A 198 -0.24 13.51 -7.64
N ALA A 199 -0.28 12.50 -8.52
CA ALA A 199 0.31 12.60 -9.86
C ALA A 199 -0.31 13.75 -10.68
N ARG A 200 -1.65 13.94 -10.60
CA ARG A 200 -2.34 15.06 -11.26
C ARG A 200 -1.84 16.42 -10.80
N PHE A 201 -1.48 16.57 -9.54
CA PHE A 201 -0.97 17.81 -8.95
C PHE A 201 0.57 17.89 -8.95
N ASN A 202 1.26 17.01 -9.69
CA ASN A 202 2.73 16.90 -9.70
C ASN A 202 3.32 16.74 -8.29
N ARG A 203 2.61 15.98 -7.43
CA ARG A 203 3.06 15.61 -6.09
C ARG A 203 3.71 14.23 -6.09
N ASN A 204 4.63 14.01 -5.15
CA ASN A 204 5.25 12.72 -5.01
C ASN A 204 4.24 11.67 -4.56
N VAL A 205 4.23 10.54 -5.27
CA VAL A 205 3.37 9.40 -4.98
C VAL A 205 3.90 8.57 -3.82
N VAL A 206 3.06 7.71 -3.27
CA VAL A 206 3.42 6.79 -2.20
C VAL A 206 3.49 5.38 -2.79
N VAL A 207 4.69 4.82 -2.84
CA VAL A 207 4.91 3.43 -3.26
C VAL A 207 4.27 2.49 -2.25
N SER A 208 3.70 1.39 -2.71
CA SER A 208 2.98 0.40 -1.90
C SER A 208 3.53 -1.02 -2.09
N GLY A 209 4.81 -1.19 -1.84
CA GLY A 209 5.51 -2.47 -1.74
C GLY A 209 6.04 -3.02 -3.04
N THR A 210 5.31 -2.93 -4.14
CA THR A 210 5.59 -3.66 -5.39
C THR A 210 5.05 -2.92 -6.61
N GLY A 211 5.37 -3.38 -7.83
CA GLY A 211 4.86 -2.81 -9.08
C GLY A 211 5.33 -1.38 -9.34
N PHE A 212 6.58 -1.07 -9.02
CA PHE A 212 7.18 0.23 -9.25
C PHE A 212 8.59 0.10 -9.82
N TYR A 213 9.09 1.18 -10.43
CA TYR A 213 10.51 1.29 -10.75
C TYR A 213 11.16 2.46 -10.02
N ILE A 214 12.48 2.34 -9.88
CA ILE A 214 13.38 3.42 -9.49
C ILE A 214 14.51 3.52 -10.52
N ALA A 215 14.88 4.74 -10.91
CA ALA A 215 15.97 5.00 -11.85
C ALA A 215 17.32 4.61 -11.24
N SER A 216 18.22 4.07 -12.06
CA SER A 216 19.53 3.58 -11.63
C SER A 216 20.40 4.68 -11.03
N ASP A 217 20.39 5.89 -11.60
CA ASP A 217 21.18 7.02 -11.12
C ASP A 217 20.94 7.32 -9.63
N ILE A 218 19.71 7.16 -9.14
CA ILE A 218 19.38 7.36 -7.72
C ILE A 218 20.08 6.30 -6.85
N LEU A 219 20.08 5.04 -7.29
CA LEU A 219 20.69 3.95 -6.53
C LEU A 219 22.22 3.97 -6.65
N GLU A 220 22.76 4.44 -7.78
CA GLU A 220 24.20 4.67 -7.96
C GLU A 220 24.72 5.76 -7.00
N GLU A 221 24.00 6.89 -6.87
CA GLU A 221 24.32 7.95 -5.90
C GLU A 221 24.28 7.45 -4.45
N LEU A 222 23.42 6.48 -4.13
CA LEU A 222 23.30 5.87 -2.80
C LEU A 222 24.32 4.73 -2.58
N GLY A 223 24.97 4.23 -3.63
CA GLY A 223 25.85 3.07 -3.58
C GLY A 223 25.10 1.75 -3.35
N GLY A 224 23.82 1.67 -3.68
CA GLY A 224 22.94 0.52 -3.52
C GLY A 224 21.55 0.89 -3.01
N TRP A 225 20.87 -0.05 -2.35
CA TRP A 225 19.54 0.14 -1.77
C TRP A 225 19.63 0.46 -0.27
N ASP A 226 19.52 1.73 0.11
CA ASP A 226 19.63 2.20 1.53
C ASP A 226 18.26 2.25 2.28
N PHE A 227 17.28 1.48 1.85
CA PHE A 227 15.93 1.49 2.42
C PHE A 227 15.63 0.16 3.10
N CYS A 228 15.93 0.04 4.40
CA CYS A 228 15.88 -1.22 5.15
C CYS A 228 14.87 -1.25 6.30
N THR A 229 13.93 -0.31 6.37
CA THR A 229 12.84 -0.39 7.35
C THR A 229 11.83 -1.49 6.97
N LEU A 230 10.90 -1.83 7.88
CA LEU A 230 9.84 -2.81 7.61
C LEU A 230 8.86 -2.40 6.49
N THR A 231 8.95 -1.15 6.02
CA THR A 231 8.23 -0.57 4.88
C THR A 231 9.22 0.24 4.04
N GLU A 232 10.11 -0.48 3.36
CA GLU A 232 11.13 0.08 2.46
C GLU A 232 10.52 0.93 1.35
N ASP A 233 9.32 0.59 0.94
CA ASP A 233 8.48 1.27 -0.05
C ASP A 233 8.02 2.67 0.41
N TYR A 234 7.54 2.77 1.65
CA TYR A 234 7.21 4.06 2.24
C TYR A 234 8.48 4.86 2.56
N GLU A 235 9.57 4.19 2.90
CA GLU A 235 10.86 4.82 3.14
C GLU A 235 11.40 5.49 1.88
N ILE A 236 11.44 4.80 0.72
CA ILE A 236 11.86 5.38 -0.55
C ILE A 236 10.94 6.52 -1.00
N SER A 237 9.63 6.42 -0.75
CA SER A 237 8.68 7.50 -1.04
C SER A 237 8.99 8.76 -0.23
N THR A 238 9.32 8.57 1.05
CA THR A 238 9.69 9.65 1.96
C THR A 238 11.04 10.27 1.59
N TYR A 239 12.03 9.44 1.27
CA TYR A 239 13.34 9.86 0.77
C TYR A 239 13.20 10.69 -0.52
N SER A 240 12.46 10.16 -1.50
CA SER A 240 12.22 10.83 -2.77
C SER A 240 11.55 12.20 -2.59
N THR A 241 10.66 12.32 -1.61
CA THR A 241 10.01 13.60 -1.30
C THR A 241 10.97 14.58 -0.65
N LEU A 242 11.81 14.11 0.28
CA LEU A 242 12.80 14.95 0.96
C LEU A 242 13.85 15.49 -0.02
N HIS A 243 14.28 14.67 -0.99
CA HIS A 243 15.31 15.00 -1.98
C HIS A 243 14.77 15.54 -3.30
N ASN A 244 13.47 15.89 -3.37
CA ASN A 244 12.81 16.47 -4.55
C ASN A 244 12.88 15.58 -5.81
N ILE A 245 13.08 14.26 -5.66
CA ILE A 245 13.07 13.29 -6.76
C ILE A 245 11.68 13.26 -7.38
N LYS A 246 11.62 13.39 -8.71
CA LYS A 246 10.34 13.37 -9.43
C LYS A 246 9.74 11.97 -9.44
N SER A 247 8.54 11.83 -8.89
CA SER A 247 7.79 10.57 -8.94
C SER A 247 6.39 10.77 -9.52
N THR A 248 5.83 9.70 -10.10
CA THR A 248 4.49 9.70 -10.67
C THR A 248 3.79 8.36 -10.51
N TYR A 249 2.55 8.29 -10.93
CA TYR A 249 1.70 7.12 -10.93
C TYR A 249 1.06 6.98 -12.31
N ASN A 250 1.06 5.75 -12.85
CA ASN A 250 0.41 5.44 -14.11
C ASN A 250 -0.72 4.42 -13.90
N GLU A 251 -1.97 4.86 -14.05
CA GLU A 251 -3.17 4.02 -13.92
C GLU A 251 -3.26 2.94 -15.01
N TYR A 252 -2.57 3.14 -16.15
CA TYR A 252 -2.60 2.20 -17.28
C TYR A 252 -1.53 1.11 -17.18
N ALA A 253 -0.57 1.24 -16.26
CA ALA A 253 0.39 0.21 -15.92
C ALA A 253 -0.22 -0.67 -14.79
N GLU A 254 -1.08 -1.61 -15.16
CA GLU A 254 -1.83 -2.44 -14.21
C GLU A 254 -1.06 -3.71 -13.85
N TYR A 255 -1.08 -4.08 -12.59
CA TYR A 255 -0.57 -5.36 -12.09
C TYR A 255 -1.48 -5.89 -10.98
N TYR A 256 -1.43 -7.19 -10.77
CA TYR A 256 -2.31 -7.92 -9.86
C TYR A 256 -1.51 -8.58 -8.75
N ASP A 257 -1.97 -8.46 -7.51
CA ASP A 257 -1.43 -9.17 -6.35
C ASP A 257 -2.50 -9.92 -5.58
N GLU A 258 -2.08 -10.81 -4.67
CA GLU A 258 -2.99 -11.59 -3.84
C GLU A 258 -3.27 -10.91 -2.51
N GLN A 259 -4.55 -10.74 -2.17
CA GLN A 259 -4.96 -10.17 -0.89
C GLN A 259 -5.19 -11.25 0.16
N PRO A 260 -4.88 -10.98 1.45
CA PRO A 260 -5.07 -11.93 2.54
C PRO A 260 -6.56 -12.28 2.70
N THR A 261 -6.87 -13.57 2.76
CA THR A 261 -8.24 -14.07 2.91
C THR A 261 -8.67 -14.22 4.38
N SER A 262 -7.71 -14.27 5.32
CA SER A 262 -7.99 -14.37 6.76
C SER A 262 -7.71 -13.07 7.51
N LEU A 263 -8.54 -12.77 8.52
CA LEU A 263 -8.34 -11.61 9.38
C LEU A 263 -7.00 -11.65 10.11
N LYS A 264 -6.55 -12.85 10.54
CA LYS A 264 -5.26 -13.05 11.24
C LYS A 264 -4.08 -12.69 10.35
N THR A 265 -4.07 -13.16 9.10
CA THR A 265 -3.01 -12.83 8.12
C THR A 265 -3.01 -11.34 7.81
N SER A 266 -4.18 -10.78 7.53
CA SER A 266 -4.35 -9.33 7.30
C SER A 266 -3.91 -8.49 8.50
N TRP A 267 -4.22 -8.92 9.74
CA TRP A 267 -3.77 -8.26 10.97
C TRP A 267 -2.24 -8.20 11.06
N ASN A 268 -1.57 -9.35 10.88
CA ASN A 268 -0.11 -9.44 10.97
C ASN A 268 0.57 -8.57 9.89
N GLN A 269 0.04 -8.56 8.67
CA GLN A 269 0.54 -7.75 7.58
C GLN A 269 0.41 -6.25 7.88
N ARG A 270 -0.78 -5.80 8.31
CA ARG A 270 -1.04 -4.41 8.68
C ARG A 270 -0.27 -3.96 9.92
N LEU A 271 -0.05 -4.87 10.88
CA LEU A 271 0.80 -4.60 12.06
C LEU A 271 2.24 -4.30 11.64
N ARG A 272 2.78 -5.06 10.67
CA ARG A 272 4.10 -4.81 10.08
C ARG A 272 4.13 -3.44 9.40
N TRP A 273 3.11 -3.09 8.63
CA TRP A 273 3.02 -1.78 7.98
C TRP A 273 2.98 -0.63 8.98
N CYS A 274 2.14 -0.72 10.00
CA CYS A 274 2.07 0.31 11.05
C CYS A 274 3.41 0.48 11.79
N LYS A 275 4.12 -0.63 12.05
CA LYS A 275 5.45 -0.58 12.67
C LYS A 275 6.50 0.05 11.76
N GLY A 276 6.56 -0.37 10.50
CA GLY A 276 7.48 0.18 9.50
C GLY A 276 7.24 1.68 9.30
N TYR A 277 5.98 2.09 9.20
CA TYR A 277 5.62 3.50 9.13
C TYR A 277 6.17 4.32 10.32
N SER A 278 6.08 3.78 11.53
CA SER A 278 6.66 4.41 12.72
C SER A 278 8.20 4.51 12.64
N GLN A 279 8.87 3.49 12.05
CA GLN A 279 10.33 3.51 11.85
C GLN A 279 10.73 4.62 10.88
N VAL A 280 10.05 4.72 9.74
CA VAL A 280 10.31 5.77 8.73
C VAL A 280 10.09 7.16 9.32
N ASN A 281 8.98 7.37 10.02
CA ASN A 281 8.71 8.64 10.68
C ASN A 281 9.80 9.02 11.68
N LYS A 282 10.29 8.06 12.47
CA LYS A 282 11.40 8.30 13.40
C LYS A 282 12.69 8.67 12.68
N LYS A 283 12.98 8.05 11.53
CA LYS A 283 14.19 8.29 10.72
C LYS A 283 14.14 9.65 10.02
N TYR A 284 12.97 10.07 9.49
CA TYR A 284 12.88 11.19 8.54
C TYR A 284 12.13 12.43 9.04
N ASN A 285 11.21 12.34 10.02
CA ASN A 285 10.34 13.47 10.38
C ASN A 285 11.09 14.75 10.75
N LYS A 286 12.18 14.66 11.51
CA LYS A 286 12.97 15.85 11.85
C LYS A 286 13.52 16.56 10.61
N LYS A 287 14.02 15.78 9.64
CA LYS A 287 14.55 16.29 8.37
C LYS A 287 13.44 16.90 7.52
N LEU A 288 12.27 16.25 7.43
CA LEU A 288 11.10 16.74 6.71
C LEU A 288 10.59 18.06 7.30
N ILE A 289 10.40 18.14 8.62
CA ILE A 289 9.96 19.38 9.30
C ILE A 289 10.95 20.52 9.04
N LYS A 290 12.26 20.26 9.19
CA LYS A 290 13.29 21.25 8.88
C LYS A 290 13.20 21.72 7.42
N SER A 291 13.01 20.78 6.48
CA SER A 291 12.88 21.08 5.06
C SER A 291 11.60 21.88 4.73
N VAL A 292 10.48 21.60 5.42
CA VAL A 292 9.23 22.39 5.28
C VAL A 292 9.45 23.85 5.69
N ILE A 293 10.25 24.09 6.74
CA ILE A 293 10.48 25.42 7.26
C ILE A 293 11.48 26.20 6.36
N PHE A 294 12.61 25.59 6.03
CA PHE A 294 13.75 26.30 5.44
C PHE A 294 13.87 26.13 3.93
N ASP A 295 13.34 25.05 3.33
CA ASP A 295 13.42 24.79 1.90
C ASP A 295 12.11 25.16 1.21
N ARG A 296 12.19 26.09 0.26
CA ARG A 296 10.99 26.54 -0.49
C ARG A 296 10.60 25.57 -1.60
N GLU A 297 11.54 24.75 -2.07
CA GLU A 297 11.27 23.83 -3.16
C GLU A 297 10.30 22.72 -2.71
N LYS A 298 9.22 22.55 -3.49
CA LYS A 298 8.16 21.55 -3.25
C LYS A 298 7.69 21.48 -1.77
N ARG A 299 7.69 22.61 -1.07
CA ARG A 299 7.33 22.71 0.36
C ARG A 299 6.01 22.01 0.69
N LEU A 300 4.98 22.19 -0.14
CA LEU A 300 3.68 21.54 0.07
C LEU A 300 3.78 20.03 0.00
N ASN A 301 4.64 19.47 -0.85
CA ASN A 301 4.87 18.04 -0.97
C ASN A 301 5.47 17.47 0.34
N LYS A 302 6.46 18.17 0.89
CA LYS A 302 7.09 17.82 2.16
C LYS A 302 6.13 17.95 3.34
N PHE A 303 5.34 19.01 3.37
CA PHE A 303 4.28 19.22 4.35
C PHE A 303 3.26 18.07 4.36
N GLU A 304 2.85 17.59 3.19
CA GLU A 304 1.95 16.45 3.07
C GLU A 304 2.49 15.18 3.72
N TYR A 305 3.80 14.93 3.60
CA TYR A 305 4.42 13.76 4.22
C TYR A 305 4.52 13.89 5.74
N VAL A 306 4.85 15.07 6.27
CA VAL A 306 4.84 15.34 7.71
C VAL A 306 3.44 15.11 8.31
N PHE A 307 2.41 15.61 7.61
CA PHE A 307 1.02 15.55 8.08
C PHE A 307 0.20 14.43 7.43
N SER A 308 0.84 13.43 6.85
CA SER A 308 0.13 12.35 6.14
C SER A 308 -0.80 11.53 7.04
N ILE A 309 -0.39 11.28 8.27
CA ILE A 309 -1.13 10.46 9.25
C ILE A 309 -1.75 11.31 10.35
N LEU A 310 -1.05 12.34 10.81
CA LEU A 310 -1.41 13.06 12.04
C LEU A 310 -2.88 13.54 12.05
N PRO A 311 -3.43 14.18 11.00
CA PRO A 311 -4.82 14.61 10.99
C PRO A 311 -5.82 13.45 11.00
N VAL A 312 -5.51 12.36 10.31
CA VAL A 312 -6.37 11.16 10.27
C VAL A 312 -6.39 10.49 11.63
N MET A 313 -5.22 10.32 12.26
CA MET A 313 -5.12 9.78 13.62
C MET A 313 -5.77 10.70 14.65
N GLY A 314 -5.62 12.01 14.49
CA GLY A 314 -6.31 12.99 15.30
C GLY A 314 -7.83 12.89 15.21
N LEU A 315 -8.38 12.75 14.00
CA LEU A 315 -9.81 12.54 13.78
C LEU A 315 -10.29 11.23 14.42
N ILE A 316 -9.57 10.13 14.19
CA ILE A 316 -9.90 8.83 14.78
C ILE A 316 -9.85 8.91 16.31
N ALA A 317 -8.79 9.44 16.88
CA ALA A 317 -8.65 9.57 18.34
C ALA A 317 -9.75 10.44 18.94
N THR A 318 -10.05 11.60 18.33
CA THR A 318 -11.13 12.49 18.76
C THR A 318 -12.47 11.78 18.75
N THR A 319 -12.77 11.03 17.70
CA THR A 319 -14.05 10.32 17.58
C THR A 319 -14.16 9.16 18.57
N ILE A 320 -13.09 8.39 18.78
CA ILE A 320 -13.06 7.31 19.78
C ILE A 320 -13.23 7.88 21.19
N LEU A 321 -12.47 8.93 21.55
CA LEU A 321 -12.57 9.54 22.86
C LEU A 321 -13.96 10.11 23.12
N TYR A 322 -14.56 10.76 22.14
CA TYR A 322 -15.93 11.26 22.26
C TYR A 322 -16.95 10.13 22.37
N THR A 323 -16.80 9.06 21.59
CA THR A 323 -17.67 7.88 21.68
C THR A 323 -17.60 7.23 23.05
N LEU A 324 -16.40 7.03 23.61
CA LEU A 324 -16.19 6.50 24.96
C LEU A 324 -16.75 7.44 26.02
N PHE A 325 -16.49 8.73 25.89
CA PHE A 325 -17.02 9.75 26.79
C PHE A 325 -18.56 9.74 26.85
N THR A 326 -19.23 9.76 25.69
CA THR A 326 -20.70 9.74 25.64
C THR A 326 -21.28 8.41 26.12
N PHE A 327 -20.60 7.28 25.83
CA PHE A 327 -21.02 5.97 26.32
C PHE A 327 -21.00 5.89 27.84
N VAL A 328 -19.88 6.24 28.47
CA VAL A 328 -19.71 6.24 29.92
C VAL A 328 -20.70 7.22 30.57
N LEU A 329 -20.82 8.43 30.01
CA LEU A 329 -21.72 9.44 30.56
C LEU A 329 -23.18 9.00 30.45
N ALA A 330 -23.58 8.34 29.36
CA ALA A 330 -24.94 7.80 29.19
C ALA A 330 -25.27 6.73 30.26
N ILE A 331 -24.32 5.83 30.52
CA ILE A 331 -24.45 4.81 31.57
C ILE A 331 -24.63 5.47 32.93
N VAL A 332 -23.74 6.39 33.31
CA VAL A 332 -23.80 7.13 34.59
C VAL A 332 -25.12 7.87 34.71
N GLY A 333 -25.54 8.58 33.65
CA GLY A 333 -26.82 9.29 33.62
C GLY A 333 -28.03 8.38 33.83
N SER A 334 -28.00 7.18 33.25
CA SER A 334 -29.06 6.18 33.46
C SER A 334 -29.13 5.68 34.90
N PHE A 335 -27.97 5.44 35.55
CA PHE A 335 -27.91 5.00 36.95
C PHE A 335 -28.38 6.05 37.96
N ILE A 336 -28.08 7.33 37.72
CA ILE A 336 -28.51 8.43 38.59
C ILE A 336 -29.92 8.95 38.26
N GLY A 337 -30.64 8.32 37.34
CA GLY A 337 -31.99 8.72 36.92
C GLY A 337 -32.04 10.10 36.24
N SER A 338 -30.96 10.54 35.58
CA SER A 338 -30.90 11.86 34.96
C SER A 338 -31.84 11.99 33.76
N ALA A 339 -32.65 13.05 33.73
CA ALA A 339 -33.43 13.39 32.55
C ALA A 339 -32.60 13.62 31.27
N TYR A 340 -31.32 13.86 31.42
CA TYR A 340 -30.37 14.06 30.32
C TYR A 340 -29.70 12.75 29.84
N ALA A 341 -29.98 11.59 30.42
CA ALA A 341 -29.41 10.32 29.98
C ALA A 341 -29.76 10.01 28.51
N TRP A 342 -31.00 10.22 28.12
CA TRP A 342 -31.47 9.96 26.75
C TRP A 342 -30.80 10.87 25.69
N PRO A 343 -30.68 12.18 25.85
CA PRO A 343 -29.88 13.02 24.93
C PRO A 343 -28.45 12.53 24.72
N VAL A 344 -27.79 12.02 25.78
CA VAL A 344 -26.42 11.50 25.67
C VAL A 344 -26.36 10.15 24.95
N TRP A 345 -27.30 9.22 25.23
CA TRP A 345 -27.46 7.99 24.46
C TRP A 345 -27.70 8.27 22.99
N ARG A 346 -28.56 9.22 22.69
CA ARG A 346 -28.83 9.65 21.30
C ARG A 346 -27.55 10.16 20.62
N ALA A 347 -26.73 10.97 21.31
CA ALA A 347 -25.45 11.45 20.77
C ALA A 347 -24.49 10.29 20.45
N PHE A 348 -24.36 9.34 21.38
CA PHE A 348 -23.54 8.13 21.16
C PHE A 348 -23.99 7.33 19.95
N ILE A 349 -25.27 6.98 19.88
CA ILE A 349 -25.85 6.20 18.77
C ILE A 349 -25.70 6.93 17.43
N THR A 350 -25.94 8.28 17.45
CA THR A 350 -25.79 9.09 16.23
C THR A 350 -24.37 9.09 15.71
N VAL A 351 -23.35 9.25 16.57
CA VAL A 351 -21.96 9.26 16.14
C VAL A 351 -21.54 7.89 15.59
N VAL A 352 -21.85 6.81 16.31
CA VAL A 352 -21.53 5.45 15.88
C VAL A 352 -22.25 5.10 14.57
N GLY A 353 -23.54 5.39 14.48
CA GLY A 353 -24.35 5.14 13.29
C GLY A 353 -23.91 5.97 12.09
N ALA A 354 -23.61 7.25 12.28
CA ALA A 354 -23.12 8.13 11.23
C ALA A 354 -21.75 7.68 10.70
N MET A 355 -20.82 7.27 11.59
CA MET A 355 -19.54 6.70 11.18
C MET A 355 -19.71 5.42 10.37
N TYR A 356 -20.52 4.50 10.86
CA TYR A 356 -20.79 3.25 10.15
C TYR A 356 -21.37 3.54 8.74
N LEU A 357 -22.41 4.35 8.67
CA LEU A 357 -23.06 4.72 7.41
C LEU A 357 -22.08 5.44 6.46
N PHE A 358 -21.25 6.36 6.99
CA PHE A 358 -20.24 7.05 6.20
C PHE A 358 -19.29 6.06 5.51
N PHE A 359 -18.73 5.09 6.23
CA PHE A 359 -17.82 4.13 5.65
C PHE A 359 -18.49 3.15 4.68
N VAL A 360 -19.75 2.77 4.93
CA VAL A 360 -20.54 1.97 3.98
C VAL A 360 -20.76 2.75 2.67
N LEU A 361 -21.22 3.98 2.74
CA LEU A 361 -21.46 4.84 1.56
C LEU A 361 -20.14 5.15 0.83
N TYR A 362 -19.08 5.40 1.58
CA TYR A 362 -17.75 5.63 1.03
C TYR A 362 -17.25 4.40 0.24
N SER A 363 -17.43 3.19 0.77
CA SER A 363 -17.09 1.94 0.08
C SER A 363 -17.91 1.74 -1.19
N MET A 364 -19.20 2.08 -1.16
CA MET A 364 -20.07 2.02 -2.36
C MET A 364 -19.56 2.97 -3.45
N VAL A 365 -19.25 4.22 -3.09
CA VAL A 365 -18.69 5.20 -4.05
C VAL A 365 -17.39 4.69 -4.65
N MET A 366 -16.51 4.09 -3.82
CA MET A 366 -15.26 3.51 -4.29
C MET A 366 -15.45 2.37 -5.28
N LEU A 367 -16.31 1.40 -4.95
CA LEU A 367 -16.57 0.26 -5.85
C LEU A 367 -17.21 0.72 -7.18
N ILE A 368 -18.03 1.77 -7.15
CA ILE A 368 -18.60 2.37 -8.36
C ILE A 368 -17.50 3.07 -9.18
N ALA A 369 -16.59 3.81 -8.54
CA ALA A 369 -15.50 4.48 -9.21
C ALA A 369 -14.52 3.48 -9.87
N GLU A 370 -14.23 2.38 -9.18
CA GLU A 370 -13.28 1.33 -9.60
C GLU A 370 -13.91 0.20 -10.42
N ARG A 371 -15.18 0.31 -10.81
CA ARG A 371 -15.92 -0.77 -11.51
C ARG A 371 -15.27 -1.29 -12.79
N LYS A 372 -14.35 -0.54 -13.39
CA LYS A 372 -13.62 -0.94 -14.60
C LYS A 372 -12.42 -1.85 -14.29
N HIS A 373 -11.90 -1.77 -13.07
CA HIS A 373 -10.73 -2.50 -12.60
C HIS A 373 -11.08 -3.69 -11.70
N THR A 374 -12.31 -3.75 -11.19
CA THR A 374 -12.73 -4.81 -10.27
C THR A 374 -13.65 -5.83 -10.95
N ASN A 375 -13.41 -7.10 -10.65
CA ASN A 375 -14.29 -8.21 -11.03
C ASN A 375 -15.13 -8.74 -9.86
N ILE A 376 -15.31 -7.90 -8.82
CA ILE A 376 -16.08 -8.26 -7.63
C ILE A 376 -17.54 -8.54 -7.95
N THR A 377 -18.08 -9.65 -7.44
CA THR A 377 -19.50 -9.98 -7.62
C THR A 377 -20.39 -9.05 -6.80
N MET A 378 -21.66 -8.88 -7.21
CA MET A 378 -22.63 -8.04 -6.48
C MET A 378 -22.78 -8.46 -5.01
N LYS A 379 -22.82 -9.78 -4.74
CA LYS A 379 -22.87 -10.33 -3.37
C LYS A 379 -21.67 -9.88 -2.54
N ASN A 380 -20.45 -10.05 -3.08
CA ASN A 380 -19.21 -9.69 -2.37
C ASN A 380 -19.06 -8.16 -2.25
N SER A 381 -19.55 -7.38 -3.21
CA SER A 381 -19.62 -5.92 -3.12
C SER A 381 -20.47 -5.47 -1.94
N LEU A 382 -21.65 -6.03 -1.77
CA LEU A 382 -22.53 -5.72 -0.64
C LEU A 382 -21.87 -6.09 0.69
N ILE A 383 -21.32 -7.30 0.78
CA ILE A 383 -20.59 -7.76 1.98
C ILE A 383 -19.39 -6.86 2.26
N CYS A 384 -18.62 -6.48 1.25
CA CYS A 384 -17.48 -5.58 1.39
C CYS A 384 -17.91 -4.22 1.95
N CYS A 385 -18.98 -3.62 1.41
CA CYS A 385 -19.52 -2.34 1.92
C CYS A 385 -19.92 -2.43 3.39
N LEU A 386 -20.64 -3.49 3.78
CA LEU A 386 -21.11 -3.66 5.16
C LEU A 386 -19.98 -4.00 6.14
N MET A 387 -18.92 -4.68 5.68
CA MET A 387 -17.80 -5.11 6.52
C MET A 387 -16.63 -4.10 6.55
N SER A 388 -16.56 -3.19 5.60
CA SER A 388 -15.47 -2.20 5.51
C SER A 388 -15.33 -1.32 6.77
N PRO A 389 -16.41 -0.88 7.45
CA PRO A 389 -16.27 -0.12 8.70
C PRO A 389 -15.52 -0.91 9.78
N PHE A 390 -15.79 -2.22 9.91
CA PHE A 390 -15.09 -3.08 10.88
C PHE A 390 -13.64 -3.33 10.45
N TYR A 391 -13.41 -3.55 9.15
CA TYR A 391 -12.06 -3.72 8.63
C TYR A 391 -11.18 -2.51 8.92
N TRP A 392 -11.64 -1.30 8.63
CA TRP A 392 -10.87 -0.08 8.88
C TRP A 392 -10.81 0.28 10.37
N ALA A 393 -11.85 0.04 11.15
CA ALA A 393 -11.81 0.22 12.60
C ALA A 393 -10.74 -0.66 13.26
N SER A 394 -10.45 -1.85 12.68
CA SER A 394 -9.40 -2.73 13.20
C SER A 394 -7.98 -2.16 13.08
N TYR A 395 -7.75 -1.11 12.28
CA TYR A 395 -6.45 -0.40 12.26
C TYR A 395 -6.13 0.28 13.59
N VAL A 396 -7.14 0.67 14.37
CA VAL A 396 -6.94 1.34 15.67
C VAL A 396 -6.19 0.42 16.64
N PRO A 397 -6.69 -0.78 17.00
CA PRO A 397 -5.97 -1.66 17.90
C PRO A 397 -4.67 -2.19 17.27
N ILE A 398 -4.57 -2.34 15.94
CA ILE A 398 -3.34 -2.70 15.24
C ILE A 398 -2.27 -1.62 15.47
N TYR A 399 -2.63 -0.34 15.29
CA TYR A 399 -1.70 0.77 15.44
C TYR A 399 -1.24 0.91 16.90
N VAL A 400 -2.16 0.81 17.85
CA VAL A 400 -1.83 0.78 19.29
C VAL A 400 -0.86 -0.37 19.60
N THR A 401 -1.14 -1.57 19.09
CA THR A 401 -0.24 -2.73 19.26
C THR A 401 1.16 -2.46 18.66
N ALA A 402 1.22 -1.82 17.48
CA ALA A 402 2.49 -1.47 16.82
C ALA A 402 3.33 -0.47 17.62
N MET A 403 2.69 0.43 18.38
CA MET A 403 3.40 1.39 19.24
C MET A 403 4.13 0.69 20.39
N PHE A 404 3.50 -0.32 21.01
CA PHE A 404 4.06 -1.00 22.19
C PHE A 404 5.00 -2.17 21.83
N LYS A 405 4.83 -2.82 20.67
CA LYS A 405 5.75 -3.89 20.24
C LYS A 405 7.11 -3.31 19.86
N ARG A 406 8.19 -3.87 20.41
CA ARG A 406 9.57 -3.50 20.06
C ARG A 406 9.94 -3.98 18.66
N THR A 407 9.66 -5.25 18.37
CA THR A 407 9.97 -5.93 17.10
C THR A 407 8.72 -6.57 16.52
N VAL A 408 8.60 -6.56 15.21
CA VAL A 408 7.57 -7.29 14.48
C VAL A 408 8.30 -8.16 13.45
N GLU A 409 8.16 -9.48 13.60
CA GLU A 409 8.77 -10.44 12.68
C GLU A 409 7.96 -10.51 11.38
N TRP A 410 8.67 -10.65 10.27
CA TRP A 410 8.06 -10.99 9.00
C TRP A 410 7.62 -12.47 9.04
N LYS A 411 6.37 -12.72 8.70
CA LYS A 411 5.83 -14.09 8.57
C LYS A 411 5.45 -14.31 7.12
N PRO A 412 5.87 -15.44 6.51
CA PRO A 412 5.48 -15.76 5.14
C PRO A 412 3.95 -15.87 5.02
N ILE A 413 3.43 -15.45 3.89
CA ILE A 413 2.02 -15.59 3.52
C ILE A 413 1.94 -16.80 2.61
N ILE A 414 0.99 -17.70 2.86
CA ILE A 414 0.73 -18.83 1.98
C ILE A 414 -0.18 -18.33 0.86
N HIS A 415 0.35 -18.27 -0.35
CA HIS A 415 -0.38 -17.90 -1.56
C HIS A 415 -1.21 -19.06 -2.09
N LYS A 416 -2.43 -18.78 -2.58
CA LYS A 416 -3.40 -19.79 -3.02
C LYS A 416 -3.97 -19.53 -4.40
N VAL A 417 -3.75 -18.36 -4.97
CA VAL A 417 -4.43 -17.93 -6.18
C VAL A 417 -3.44 -17.79 -7.34
N GLN A 418 -3.64 -18.58 -8.38
CA GLN A 418 -3.00 -18.39 -9.68
C GLN A 418 -3.97 -17.65 -10.60
N MET A 419 -3.46 -16.80 -11.47
CA MET A 419 -4.26 -16.21 -12.56
C MET A 419 -4.12 -17.07 -13.81
N SER A 420 -5.20 -17.16 -14.59
CA SER A 420 -5.18 -17.73 -15.94
C SER A 420 -4.44 -16.80 -16.90
N ASP A 421 -4.03 -17.34 -18.07
CA ASP A 421 -3.25 -16.63 -19.10
C ASP A 421 -3.93 -15.35 -19.63
N ASP A 422 -5.25 -15.22 -19.47
CA ASP A 422 -6.01 -14.02 -19.87
C ASP A 422 -5.90 -12.86 -18.85
N GLY A 423 -5.26 -13.08 -17.68
CA GLY A 423 -5.12 -12.11 -16.61
C GLY A 423 -6.43 -11.67 -15.95
N LYS A 424 -7.57 -12.30 -16.27
CA LYS A 424 -8.90 -11.89 -15.81
C LYS A 424 -9.59 -12.90 -14.91
N THR A 425 -9.20 -14.17 -14.98
CA THR A 425 -9.78 -15.24 -14.17
C THR A 425 -8.78 -15.73 -13.14
N SER A 426 -9.17 -15.77 -11.86
CA SER A 426 -8.40 -16.40 -10.79
C SER A 426 -8.82 -17.86 -10.68
N VAL A 427 -7.86 -18.77 -10.77
CA VAL A 427 -8.07 -20.21 -10.50
C VAL A 427 -7.55 -20.46 -9.07
N GLU A 428 -8.38 -21.01 -8.19
CA GLU A 428 -7.89 -21.53 -6.91
C GLU A 428 -6.90 -22.67 -7.22
N ALA A 429 -5.66 -22.53 -6.73
CA ALA A 429 -4.71 -23.63 -6.79
C ALA A 429 -5.32 -24.81 -6.04
N THR A 430 -5.62 -25.89 -6.77
CA THR A 430 -6.06 -27.15 -6.18
C THR A 430 -5.00 -27.57 -5.16
N LEU A 431 -5.37 -27.52 -3.88
CA LEU A 431 -4.57 -28.12 -2.83
C LEU A 431 -4.62 -29.62 -3.07
N GLU A 432 -3.59 -30.20 -3.64
CA GLU A 432 -3.31 -31.60 -3.35
C GLU A 432 -3.06 -31.68 -1.85
N GLU A 433 -4.06 -32.17 -1.13
CA GLU A 433 -3.93 -32.58 0.27
C GLU A 433 -2.98 -33.78 0.32
N GLY A 434 -1.69 -33.46 0.28
CA GLY A 434 -0.63 -34.40 0.68
C GLY A 434 -0.66 -34.50 2.20
N VAL A 435 -1.32 -35.54 2.65
CA VAL A 435 -1.23 -36.21 3.93
C VAL A 435 0.12 -35.95 4.62
N GLU A 436 0.10 -35.20 5.74
CA GLU A 436 0.95 -35.50 6.88
C GLU A 436 0.13 -35.42 8.17
N LYS A 437 -0.50 -36.59 8.46
CA LYS A 437 -0.73 -37.01 9.81
C LYS A 437 0.59 -37.64 10.31
N LYS A 438 1.28 -36.91 11.19
CA LYS A 438 1.98 -37.51 12.34
C LYS A 438 2.41 -36.41 13.30
#